data_6bb919891d73dfb558d640f7227795e1
#
_entry.id   6bb919891d73dfb558d640f7227795e1
#
_cell.length_a   1.000
_cell.length_b   1.000
_cell.length_c   1.000
_cell.angle_alpha   90.00
_cell.angle_beta   90.00
_cell.angle_gamma   90.00
#
_symmetry.space_group_name_H-M   'P 1'
#
loop_
_entity.id
_entity.type
_entity.pdbx_description
1 polymer ?
#
loop_
_entity_poly.entity_id
_entity_poly.type
_entity_poly.pdbx_seq_one_letter_code
_entity_poly.pdbx_strand_id
1 'polypeptide(L)'
;MLFRSEYGKTIIADGGIKYSGDIVKALAAGGYAVMLGSMLAGTDEAPGETIIYEGRRFKTYRGMGSLGAMDSTHGSADRYFQSGVNEANKLVPEGIEGRVAYKGSVADIVYQMDGGLRSGMGYVGAPDLKALRENAQFVQITGAGLRESHPHDVQITKEAPNYSAKA
;
A
#
# COMPACT_ATOMS: atom_id res chain seq x y z
N MET A 1 -14.97 -10.24 -8.48
CA MET A 1 -14.23 -11.49 -8.40
C MET A 1 -14.79 -12.63 -9.23
N LEU A 2 -16.03 -12.60 -9.63
CA LEU A 2 -16.66 -13.58 -10.54
C LEU A 2 -15.84 -13.79 -11.81
N PHE A 3 -15.38 -12.70 -12.45
CA PHE A 3 -14.58 -12.73 -13.68
C PHE A 3 -13.31 -13.62 -13.57
N ARG A 4 -12.60 -13.58 -12.43
CA ARG A 4 -11.40 -14.40 -12.22
C ARG A 4 -11.70 -15.89 -12.20
N SER A 5 -12.73 -16.31 -11.47
CA SER A 5 -13.10 -17.73 -11.34
C SER A 5 -13.58 -18.30 -12.68
N GLU A 6 -14.27 -17.48 -13.47
CA GLU A 6 -14.78 -17.85 -14.78
C GLU A 6 -13.66 -18.08 -15.80
N TYR A 7 -12.60 -17.25 -15.77
CA TYR A 7 -11.49 -17.33 -16.73
C TYR A 7 -10.20 -17.93 -16.17
N GLY A 8 -10.17 -18.39 -14.93
CA GLY A 8 -8.99 -18.98 -14.27
C GLY A 8 -7.80 -18.02 -14.15
N LYS A 9 -8.02 -16.70 -14.22
CA LYS A 9 -6.95 -15.70 -14.16
C LYS A 9 -6.62 -15.30 -12.73
N THR A 10 -5.34 -14.96 -12.50
CA THR A 10 -4.89 -14.40 -11.22
C THR A 10 -5.12 -12.89 -11.19
N ILE A 11 -5.37 -12.34 -10.00
CA ILE A 11 -5.61 -10.91 -9.79
C ILE A 11 -4.59 -10.37 -8.81
N ILE A 12 -4.00 -9.22 -9.12
CA ILE A 12 -3.21 -8.40 -8.20
C ILE A 12 -4.14 -7.35 -7.62
N ALA A 13 -4.26 -7.29 -6.29
CA ALA A 13 -5.02 -6.24 -5.60
C ALA A 13 -4.14 -4.98 -5.52
N ASP A 14 -4.49 -3.97 -6.29
CA ASP A 14 -3.75 -2.71 -6.37
C ASP A 14 -4.49 -1.58 -5.67
N GLY A 15 -3.78 -0.85 -4.83
CA GLY A 15 -4.27 0.32 -4.11
C GLY A 15 -4.94 0.03 -2.75
N GLY A 16 -4.94 1.05 -1.90
CA GLY A 16 -5.64 1.04 -0.62
C GLY A 16 -4.98 0.25 0.53
N ILE A 17 -3.86 -0.40 0.31
CA ILE A 17 -3.13 -1.14 1.36
C ILE A 17 -2.37 -0.16 2.25
N LYS A 18 -2.79 -0.03 3.50
CA LYS A 18 -2.16 0.81 4.52
C LYS A 18 -1.56 0.01 5.66
N TYR A 19 -2.12 -1.15 5.97
CA TYR A 19 -1.75 -2.01 7.09
C TYR A 19 -1.60 -3.46 6.63
N SER A 20 -0.90 -4.26 7.42
CA SER A 20 -0.75 -5.70 7.16
C SER A 20 -2.11 -6.42 7.12
N GLY A 21 -3.07 -6.00 7.93
CA GLY A 21 -4.44 -6.53 7.89
C GLY A 21 -5.17 -6.31 6.57
N ASP A 22 -4.84 -5.25 5.83
CA ASP A 22 -5.42 -5.01 4.49
C ASP A 22 -4.90 -6.03 3.48
N ILE A 23 -3.63 -6.47 3.63
CA ILE A 23 -3.06 -7.57 2.83
C ILE A 23 -3.85 -8.85 3.05
N VAL A 24 -4.13 -9.19 4.32
CA VAL A 24 -4.94 -10.37 4.67
C VAL A 24 -6.32 -10.31 3.99
N LYS A 25 -7.00 -9.16 4.12
CA LYS A 25 -8.32 -8.94 3.51
C LYS A 25 -8.27 -9.05 1.98
N ALA A 26 -7.28 -8.43 1.34
CA ALA A 26 -7.13 -8.47 -0.11
C ALA A 26 -6.90 -9.90 -0.63
N LEU A 27 -6.06 -10.68 0.06
CA LEU A 27 -5.79 -12.07 -0.29
C LEU A 27 -7.00 -12.97 0.00
N ALA A 28 -7.65 -12.82 1.16
CA ALA A 28 -8.88 -13.52 1.51
C ALA A 28 -10.00 -13.24 0.50
N ALA A 29 -10.09 -11.99 0.03
CA ALA A 29 -11.03 -11.60 -1.01
C ALA A 29 -10.69 -12.19 -2.40
N GLY A 30 -9.61 -12.97 -2.55
CA GLY A 30 -9.23 -13.73 -3.75
C GLY A 30 -8.09 -13.12 -4.55
N GLY A 31 -7.41 -12.09 -4.04
CA GLY A 31 -6.15 -11.63 -4.61
C GLY A 31 -5.09 -12.74 -4.58
N TYR A 32 -4.21 -12.77 -5.58
CA TYR A 32 -3.04 -13.64 -5.59
C TYR A 32 -1.81 -12.92 -5.06
N ALA A 33 -1.74 -11.62 -5.32
CA ALA A 33 -0.72 -10.73 -4.84
C ALA A 33 -1.35 -9.37 -4.51
N VAL A 34 -0.59 -8.53 -3.83
CA VAL A 34 -0.95 -7.14 -3.56
C VAL A 34 0.09 -6.21 -4.17
N MET A 35 -0.34 -5.05 -4.65
CA MET A 35 0.53 -3.96 -5.07
C MET A 35 0.68 -2.98 -3.92
N LEU A 36 1.93 -2.73 -3.51
CA LEU A 36 2.27 -1.81 -2.43
C LEU A 36 2.95 -0.56 -3.01
N GLY A 37 2.38 0.60 -2.76
CA GLY A 37 2.94 1.89 -3.16
C GLY A 37 3.45 2.68 -1.94
N SER A 38 2.56 3.42 -1.29
CA SER A 38 2.90 4.32 -0.17
C SER A 38 3.55 3.62 1.03
N MET A 39 3.32 2.34 1.22
CA MET A 39 3.98 1.57 2.28
C MET A 39 5.49 1.50 2.07
N LEU A 40 5.94 1.37 0.83
CA LEU A 40 7.36 1.23 0.47
C LEU A 40 8.00 2.57 0.08
N ALA A 41 7.22 3.59 -0.20
CA ALA A 41 7.72 4.88 -0.72
C ALA A 41 8.69 5.61 0.24
N GLY A 42 8.60 5.35 1.56
CA GLY A 42 9.48 5.96 2.56
C GLY A 42 10.73 5.15 2.91
N THR A 43 10.98 4.03 2.21
CA THR A 43 12.12 3.16 2.52
C THR A 43 13.44 3.67 1.91
N ASP A 44 14.56 3.15 2.42
CA ASP A 44 15.90 3.49 1.90
C ASP A 44 16.03 3.18 0.41
N GLU A 45 15.48 2.06 -0.01
CA GLU A 45 15.55 1.54 -1.37
C GLU A 45 14.60 2.23 -2.34
N ALA A 46 13.63 2.99 -1.85
CA ALA A 46 12.76 3.79 -2.72
C ALA A 46 13.55 4.91 -3.41
N PRO A 47 13.25 5.25 -4.68
CA PRO A 47 14.08 6.14 -5.50
C PRO A 47 14.03 7.63 -5.10
N GLY A 48 13.22 8.04 -4.16
CA GLY A 48 13.14 9.43 -3.70
C GLY A 48 14.36 9.84 -2.87
N GLU A 49 14.67 11.14 -2.89
CA GLU A 49 15.72 11.71 -2.03
C GLU A 49 15.27 11.78 -0.57
N THR A 50 16.22 11.55 0.35
CA THR A 50 15.98 11.76 1.77
C THR A 50 16.18 13.24 2.12
N ILE A 51 15.14 13.86 2.67
CA ILE A 51 15.14 15.26 3.09
C ILE A 51 14.86 15.38 4.58
N ILE A 52 15.38 16.42 5.21
CA ILE A 52 15.05 16.79 6.59
C ILE A 52 14.07 17.96 6.54
N TYR A 53 12.95 17.82 7.20
CA TYR A 53 11.94 18.86 7.33
C TYR A 53 11.39 18.85 8.76
N GLU A 54 11.40 20.02 9.41
CA GLU A 54 10.98 20.17 10.82
C GLU A 54 11.63 19.14 11.76
N GLY A 55 12.95 18.90 11.58
CA GLY A 55 13.71 17.96 12.40
C GLY A 55 13.41 16.47 12.18
N ARG A 56 12.62 16.12 11.17
CA ARG A 56 12.27 14.73 10.83
C ARG A 56 12.74 14.37 9.44
N ARG A 57 13.05 13.08 9.23
CA ARG A 57 13.43 12.56 7.92
C ARG A 57 12.18 12.21 7.10
N PHE A 58 12.22 12.59 5.82
CA PHE A 58 11.23 12.26 4.82
C PHE A 58 11.92 11.78 3.55
N LYS A 59 11.19 11.08 2.70
CA LYS A 59 11.59 10.79 1.31
C LYS A 59 10.70 11.62 0.37
N THR A 60 11.30 12.17 -0.68
CA THR A 60 10.51 12.76 -1.76
C THR A 60 9.69 11.67 -2.43
N TYR A 61 8.48 12.00 -2.78
CA TYR A 61 7.51 11.09 -3.40
C TYR A 61 6.87 11.76 -4.60
N ARG A 62 6.74 11.02 -5.68
CA ARG A 62 6.02 11.47 -6.86
C ARG A 62 5.19 10.34 -7.46
N GLY A 63 3.94 10.64 -7.80
CA GLY A 63 3.10 9.72 -8.57
C GLY A 63 3.63 9.57 -10.00
N MET A 64 3.41 8.42 -10.63
CA MET A 64 3.88 8.14 -12.00
C MET A 64 3.31 9.11 -13.05
N GLY A 65 2.12 9.66 -12.81
CA GLY A 65 1.49 10.68 -13.65
C GLY A 65 1.82 12.12 -13.23
N SER A 66 2.82 12.35 -12.37
CA SER A 66 3.29 13.69 -12.01
C SER A 66 4.22 14.27 -13.09
N LEU A 67 4.33 15.60 -13.14
CA LEU A 67 5.22 16.28 -14.09
C LEU A 67 6.65 15.78 -13.97
N GLY A 68 7.20 15.72 -12.76
CA GLY A 68 8.57 15.27 -12.54
C GLY A 68 8.81 13.79 -12.89
N ALA A 69 7.77 12.94 -12.85
CA ALA A 69 7.89 11.56 -13.30
C ALA A 69 7.80 11.44 -14.82
N MET A 70 7.00 12.25 -15.49
CA MET A 70 6.83 12.22 -16.95
C MET A 70 7.99 12.91 -17.70
N ASP A 71 8.55 13.96 -17.12
CA ASP A 71 9.64 14.75 -17.70
C ASP A 71 11.04 14.14 -17.50
N SER A 72 11.16 13.05 -16.75
CA SER A 72 12.46 12.39 -16.54
C SER A 72 12.93 11.62 -17.79
N THR A 73 14.25 11.46 -17.96
CA THR A 73 14.88 10.78 -19.11
C THR A 73 14.36 9.35 -19.36
N HIS A 74 13.86 8.68 -18.32
CA HIS A 74 13.17 7.39 -18.39
C HIS A 74 11.75 7.54 -17.80
N GLY A 75 11.07 8.61 -18.20
CA GLY A 75 9.78 9.02 -17.63
C GLY A 75 8.64 8.08 -17.98
N SER A 76 7.54 8.28 -17.30
CA SER A 76 6.31 7.48 -17.44
C SER A 76 5.31 8.07 -18.46
N ALA A 77 5.72 9.06 -19.24
CA ALA A 77 4.84 9.76 -20.20
C ALA A 77 4.15 8.82 -21.21
N ASP A 78 4.82 7.72 -21.60
CA ASP A 78 4.26 6.68 -22.48
C ASP A 78 3.02 6.01 -21.90
N ARG A 79 2.97 5.78 -20.58
CA ARG A 79 1.81 5.19 -19.89
C ARG A 79 0.59 6.10 -19.88
N TYR A 80 0.80 7.40 -20.03
CA TYR A 80 -0.25 8.41 -20.06
C TYR A 80 -0.52 8.93 -21.47
N PHE A 81 -0.08 8.18 -22.50
CA PHE A 81 -0.25 8.53 -23.91
C PHE A 81 0.32 9.89 -24.30
N GLN A 82 1.38 10.32 -23.61
CA GLN A 82 2.02 11.63 -23.77
C GLN A 82 3.50 11.52 -24.21
N SER A 83 3.93 10.37 -24.71
CA SER A 83 5.33 10.10 -25.13
C SER A 83 5.81 10.97 -26.30
N GLY A 84 4.92 11.60 -27.05
CA GLY A 84 5.24 12.52 -28.14
C GLY A 84 5.34 13.99 -27.73
N VAL A 85 5.15 14.31 -26.45
CA VAL A 85 5.15 15.68 -25.93
C VAL A 85 6.58 16.02 -25.45
N ASN A 86 7.29 16.84 -26.20
CA ASN A 86 8.68 17.23 -25.91
C ASN A 86 8.84 18.44 -24.97
N GLU A 87 7.75 19.09 -24.62
CA GLU A 87 7.77 20.29 -23.74
C GLU A 87 6.99 19.98 -22.45
N ALA A 88 7.67 20.06 -21.31
CA ALA A 88 7.09 19.75 -19.99
C ALA A 88 5.80 20.57 -19.67
N ASN A 89 5.70 21.80 -20.19
CA ASN A 89 4.54 22.67 -20.00
C ASN A 89 3.29 22.23 -20.81
N LYS A 90 3.44 21.26 -21.70
CA LYS A 90 2.32 20.65 -22.45
C LYS A 90 1.87 19.31 -21.88
N LEU A 91 2.58 18.77 -20.88
CA LEU A 91 2.17 17.57 -20.19
C LEU A 91 0.95 17.85 -19.31
N VAL A 92 0.00 16.93 -19.29
CA VAL A 92 -1.18 16.99 -18.41
C VAL A 92 -0.97 16.09 -17.22
N PRO A 93 -0.64 16.64 -16.03
CA PRO A 93 -0.36 15.83 -14.85
C PRO A 93 -1.65 15.24 -14.25
N GLU A 94 -1.62 13.95 -13.95
CA GLU A 94 -2.65 13.24 -13.18
C GLU A 94 -2.15 12.80 -11.80
N GLY A 95 -0.85 12.91 -11.56
CA GLY A 95 -0.19 12.53 -10.33
C GLY A 95 0.30 13.71 -9.50
N ILE A 96 0.43 13.49 -8.21
CA ILE A 96 0.94 14.47 -7.24
C ILE A 96 2.42 14.26 -6.96
N GLU A 97 3.07 15.31 -6.51
CA GLU A 97 4.41 15.29 -5.91
C GLU A 97 4.31 15.72 -4.44
N GLY A 98 5.11 15.11 -3.59
CA GLY A 98 5.07 15.38 -2.17
C GLY A 98 6.22 14.71 -1.42
N ARG A 99 6.02 14.51 -0.14
CA ARG A 99 6.96 13.78 0.73
C ARG A 99 6.22 12.79 1.60
N VAL A 100 6.89 11.67 1.90
CA VAL A 100 6.40 10.65 2.82
C VAL A 100 7.38 10.49 3.98
N ALA A 101 6.89 10.10 5.15
CA ALA A 101 7.76 9.85 6.28
C ALA A 101 8.78 8.75 5.95
N TYR A 102 10.03 8.97 6.35
CA TYR A 102 11.09 7.96 6.22
C TYR A 102 10.76 6.77 7.12
N LYS A 103 10.96 5.55 6.59
CA LYS A 103 10.56 4.29 7.23
C LYS A 103 11.71 3.29 7.44
N GLY A 104 12.94 3.63 7.05
CA GLY A 104 14.08 2.71 7.12
C GLY A 104 14.12 1.69 5.99
N SER A 105 14.69 0.52 6.26
CA SER A 105 14.89 -0.55 5.28
C SER A 105 13.56 -1.18 4.80
N VAL A 106 13.48 -1.52 3.51
CA VAL A 106 12.39 -2.32 2.97
C VAL A 106 12.29 -3.68 3.62
N ALA A 107 13.42 -4.27 4.02
CA ALA A 107 13.45 -5.57 4.68
C ALA A 107 12.66 -5.58 5.99
N ASP A 108 12.78 -4.52 6.80
CA ASP A 108 12.05 -4.37 8.06
C ASP A 108 10.54 -4.24 7.80
N ILE A 109 10.16 -3.47 6.79
CA ILE A 109 8.76 -3.31 6.41
C ILE A 109 8.16 -4.64 5.94
N VAL A 110 8.85 -5.36 5.05
CA VAL A 110 8.39 -6.66 4.54
C VAL A 110 8.28 -7.69 5.66
N TYR A 111 9.24 -7.72 6.58
CA TYR A 111 9.19 -8.59 7.75
C TYR A 111 7.93 -8.35 8.60
N GLN A 112 7.60 -7.08 8.86
CA GLN A 112 6.39 -6.71 9.60
C GLN A 112 5.10 -7.08 8.84
N MET A 113 5.09 -6.90 7.52
CA MET A 113 3.94 -7.25 6.68
C MET A 113 3.71 -8.77 6.64
N ASP A 114 4.77 -9.57 6.48
CA ASP A 114 4.71 -11.03 6.53
C ASP A 114 4.22 -11.52 7.90
N GLY A 115 4.75 -10.96 8.98
CA GLY A 115 4.30 -11.27 10.33
C GLY A 115 2.80 -10.99 10.53
N GLY A 116 2.34 -9.83 10.07
CA GLY A 116 0.91 -9.47 10.14
C GLY A 116 0.03 -10.37 9.27
N LEU A 117 0.50 -10.78 8.09
CA LEU A 117 -0.21 -11.73 7.23
C LEU A 117 -0.34 -13.10 7.92
N ARG A 118 0.75 -13.62 8.47
CA ARG A 118 0.74 -14.90 9.21
C ARG A 118 -0.19 -14.86 10.42
N SER A 119 -0.18 -13.76 11.17
CA SER A 119 -1.11 -13.57 12.30
C SER A 119 -2.56 -13.59 11.83
N GLY A 120 -2.89 -12.86 10.77
CA GLY A 120 -4.24 -12.85 10.19
C GLY A 120 -4.68 -14.22 9.66
N MET A 121 -3.78 -14.98 9.02
CA MET A 121 -4.05 -16.36 8.63
C MET A 121 -4.32 -17.25 9.85
N GLY A 122 -3.57 -17.07 10.94
CA GLY A 122 -3.79 -17.78 12.19
C GLY A 122 -5.19 -17.48 12.79
N TYR A 123 -5.63 -16.22 12.79
CA TYR A 123 -6.97 -15.85 13.30
C TYR A 123 -8.11 -16.50 12.53
N VAL A 124 -7.96 -16.77 11.25
CA VAL A 124 -9.00 -17.41 10.43
C VAL A 124 -8.77 -18.92 10.24
N GLY A 125 -7.74 -19.49 10.88
CA GLY A 125 -7.42 -20.91 10.80
C GLY A 125 -6.92 -21.38 9.41
N ALA A 126 -6.31 -20.47 8.63
CA ALA A 126 -5.81 -20.76 7.30
C ALA A 126 -4.33 -21.20 7.33
N PRO A 127 -3.99 -22.47 7.07
CA PRO A 127 -2.61 -22.94 7.08
C PRO A 127 -1.77 -22.43 5.89
N ASP A 128 -2.41 -22.02 4.80
CA ASP A 128 -1.79 -21.49 3.60
C ASP A 128 -2.67 -20.45 2.90
N LEU A 129 -2.11 -19.78 1.88
CA LEU A 129 -2.84 -18.75 1.12
C LEU A 129 -4.00 -19.31 0.29
N LYS A 130 -3.98 -20.59 -0.06
CA LYS A 130 -5.09 -21.24 -0.76
C LYS A 130 -6.27 -21.36 0.20
N ALA A 131 -6.04 -21.94 1.38
CA ALA A 131 -7.06 -22.05 2.42
C ALA A 131 -7.61 -20.67 2.84
N LEU A 132 -6.75 -19.65 2.94
CA LEU A 132 -7.20 -18.29 3.20
C LEU A 132 -8.21 -17.80 2.16
N ARG A 133 -7.95 -18.03 0.87
CA ARG A 133 -8.85 -17.62 -0.22
C ARG A 133 -10.14 -18.41 -0.29
N GLU A 134 -10.11 -19.69 0.07
CA GLU A 134 -11.24 -20.60 -0.07
C GLU A 134 -12.17 -20.58 1.15
N ASN A 135 -11.60 -20.41 2.34
CA ASN A 135 -12.33 -20.62 3.59
C ASN A 135 -12.63 -19.35 4.37
N ALA A 136 -11.92 -18.22 4.10
CA ALA A 136 -12.16 -16.99 4.82
C ALA A 136 -13.57 -16.44 4.55
N GLN A 137 -14.22 -15.97 5.60
CA GLN A 137 -15.55 -15.37 5.54
C GLN A 137 -15.49 -13.90 5.92
N PHE A 138 -16.18 -13.08 5.15
CA PHE A 138 -16.36 -11.66 5.47
C PHE A 138 -17.68 -11.45 6.19
N VAL A 139 -17.64 -10.64 7.24
CA VAL A 139 -18.84 -10.19 7.96
C VAL A 139 -19.00 -8.69 7.80
N GLN A 140 -20.22 -8.24 7.62
CA GLN A 140 -20.54 -6.83 7.61
C GLN A 140 -20.61 -6.33 9.06
N ILE A 141 -19.92 -5.23 9.35
CA ILE A 141 -19.92 -4.59 10.66
C ILE A 141 -20.52 -3.19 10.57
N THR A 142 -21.07 -2.70 11.68
CA THR A 142 -21.55 -1.32 11.80
C THR A 142 -20.40 -0.36 12.07
N GLY A 143 -20.63 0.96 11.93
CA GLY A 143 -19.64 1.97 12.33
C GLY A 143 -19.32 1.93 13.84
N ALA A 144 -20.24 1.47 14.69
CA ALA A 144 -19.99 1.24 16.10
C ALA A 144 -19.06 0.03 16.30
N GLY A 145 -19.31 -1.09 15.59
CA GLY A 145 -18.45 -2.27 15.62
C GLY A 145 -17.04 -1.97 15.05
N LEU A 146 -16.92 -1.10 14.05
CA LEU A 146 -15.61 -0.67 13.56
C LEU A 146 -14.82 0.09 14.63
N ARG A 147 -15.49 0.99 15.37
CA ARG A 147 -14.88 1.74 16.48
C ARG A 147 -14.42 0.83 17.60
N GLU A 148 -15.25 -0.14 17.98
CA GLU A 148 -14.95 -1.15 18.99
C GLU A 148 -13.77 -2.05 18.60
N SER A 149 -13.58 -2.30 17.29
CA SER A 149 -12.48 -3.11 16.77
C SER A 149 -11.12 -2.43 16.81
N HIS A 150 -11.06 -1.13 17.11
CA HIS A 150 -9.82 -0.36 17.23
C HIS A 150 -9.60 0.06 18.69
N PRO A 151 -8.35 0.38 19.09
CA PRO A 151 -8.11 0.96 20.40
C PRO A 151 -8.97 2.20 20.63
N HIS A 152 -9.80 2.18 21.66
CA HIS A 152 -10.68 3.27 22.05
C HIS A 152 -10.51 3.52 23.56
N ASP A 153 -10.91 4.70 24.01
CA ASP A 153 -10.82 5.13 25.40
C ASP A 153 -9.41 5.04 26.03
N VAL A 154 -8.36 5.03 25.19
CA VAL A 154 -6.95 5.01 25.61
C VAL A 154 -6.15 6.06 24.86
N GLN A 155 -5.20 6.67 25.55
CA GLN A 155 -4.19 7.51 24.90
C GLN A 155 -2.99 6.63 24.52
N ILE A 156 -2.79 6.42 23.21
CA ILE A 156 -1.65 5.63 22.72
C ILE A 156 -0.36 6.42 22.97
N THR A 157 0.53 5.87 23.79
CA THR A 157 1.85 6.45 24.09
C THR A 157 2.97 5.83 23.25
N LYS A 158 2.75 4.61 22.72
CA LYS A 158 3.66 3.92 21.80
C LYS A 158 2.84 3.18 20.75
N GLU A 159 3.00 3.58 19.50
CA GLU A 159 2.35 2.91 18.37
C GLU A 159 3.00 1.54 18.08
N ALA A 160 2.20 0.60 17.61
CA ALA A 160 2.72 -0.65 17.06
C ALA A 160 3.28 -0.39 15.64
N PRO A 161 4.32 -1.15 15.19
CA PRO A 161 4.92 -0.95 13.87
C PRO A 161 3.92 -1.01 12.70
N ASN A 162 2.87 -1.81 12.85
CA ASN A 162 1.87 -2.08 11.80
C ASN A 162 0.55 -1.33 12.02
N TYR A 163 0.49 -0.42 13.00
CA TYR A 163 -0.72 0.32 13.33
C TYR A 163 -0.39 1.75 13.72
N SER A 164 -1.08 2.72 13.11
CA SER A 164 -1.05 4.11 13.51
C SER A 164 -2.48 4.65 13.59
N ALA A 165 -2.79 5.36 14.67
CA ALA A 165 -4.10 6.02 14.84
C ALA A 165 -4.30 7.22 13.90
N LYS A 166 -3.24 7.67 13.21
CA LYS A 166 -3.23 8.86 12.32
C LYS A 166 -3.20 8.48 10.84
N ALA A 167 -4.00 7.55 10.42
CA ALA A 167 -4.12 7.23 8.99
C ALA A 167 -5.40 7.82 8.39
#